data_f9ee415cbbc556e88a1dde25298639b4
#
_entry.id   f9ee415cbbc556e88a1dde25298639b4
#
_cell.length_a   1.000
_cell.length_b   1.000
_cell.length_c   1.000
_cell.angle_alpha   90.00
_cell.angle_beta   90.00
_cell.angle_gamma   90.00
#
_symmetry.space_group_name_H-M   'P 1'
#
loop_
_entity.id
_entity.type
_entity.pdbx_description
1 polymer ?
#
loop_
_entity_poly.entity_id
_entity_poly.type
_entity_poly.pdbx_seq_one_letter_code
_entity_poly.pdbx_strand_id
1 'polypeptide(L)'
;MDLLEELKKLSLKLDQAGIDYALCGGLAIAIYAKPRATLDIDIMIDPAFLSKTKKAAQELGFTLSSAPMEFQDGAVKIHRLTKIDKDSGEHLVLDLLIVTPETKKAWDDHLTIEWEGGPLKVVSSQGLILLKS
;
A
#
# COMPACT_ATOMS: atom_id res chain seq x y z
N MET A 1 12.80 -4.88 12.22
CA MET A 1 11.61 -4.09 11.77
C MET A 1 10.44 -5.04 11.58
N ASP A 2 9.34 -4.77 12.25
CA ASP A 2 8.15 -5.64 12.14
C ASP A 2 7.21 -5.11 11.07
N LEU A 3 7.01 -5.88 10.01
CA LEU A 3 6.17 -5.51 8.87
C LEU A 3 4.73 -5.19 9.29
N LEU A 4 4.15 -6.00 10.18
CA LEU A 4 2.77 -5.82 10.63
C LEU A 4 2.60 -4.55 11.46
N GLU A 5 3.57 -4.23 12.30
CA GLU A 5 3.57 -2.96 13.04
C GLU A 5 3.71 -1.76 12.12
N GLU A 6 4.57 -1.86 11.10
CA GLU A 6 4.73 -0.79 10.12
C GLU A 6 3.44 -0.57 9.34
N LEU A 7 2.74 -1.64 8.96
CA LEU A 7 1.45 -1.54 8.30
C LEU A 7 0.41 -0.88 9.20
N LYS A 8 0.39 -1.24 10.48
CA LYS A 8 -0.53 -0.63 11.46
C LYS A 8 -0.28 0.87 11.59
N LYS A 9 0.97 1.28 11.73
CA LYS A 9 1.34 2.70 11.81
C LYS A 9 0.92 3.45 10.56
N LEU A 10 1.15 2.87 9.39
CA LEU A 10 0.78 3.48 8.12
C LEU A 10 -0.73 3.63 7.99
N SER A 11 -1.48 2.57 8.26
CA SER A 11 -2.94 2.62 8.16
C SER A 11 -3.55 3.65 9.10
N LEU A 12 -3.06 3.71 10.33
CA LEU A 12 -3.51 4.69 11.30
C LEU A 12 -3.19 6.12 10.86
N LYS A 13 -1.99 6.34 10.34
CA LYS A 13 -1.55 7.64 9.84
C LYS A 13 -2.43 8.13 8.69
N LEU A 14 -2.74 7.25 7.75
CA LEU A 14 -3.59 7.57 6.62
C LEU A 14 -5.02 7.88 7.06
N ASP A 15 -5.57 7.09 7.99
CA ASP A 15 -6.90 7.33 8.54
C ASP A 15 -6.96 8.68 9.25
N GLN A 16 -5.96 9.03 10.04
CA GLN A 16 -5.88 10.32 10.73
C GLN A 16 -5.79 11.49 9.77
N ALA A 17 -5.14 11.30 8.63
CA ALA A 17 -5.01 12.33 7.61
C ALA A 17 -6.23 12.42 6.68
N GLY A 18 -7.23 11.54 6.86
CA GLY A 18 -8.41 11.52 6.00
C GLY A 18 -8.13 10.99 4.60
N ILE A 19 -7.10 10.17 4.44
CA ILE A 19 -6.69 9.62 3.15
C ILE A 19 -7.26 8.22 3.01
N ASP A 20 -8.05 7.99 1.95
CA ASP A 20 -8.52 6.65 1.62
C ASP A 20 -7.39 5.87 0.91
N TYR A 21 -7.33 4.57 1.15
CA TYR A 21 -6.33 3.68 0.60
C TYR A 21 -6.89 2.27 0.52
N ALA A 22 -6.22 1.39 -0.22
CA ALA A 22 -6.58 -0.03 -0.24
C ALA A 22 -5.31 -0.88 -0.33
N LEU A 23 -5.05 -1.69 0.69
CA LEU A 23 -3.94 -2.62 0.68
C LEU A 23 -4.13 -3.65 -0.43
N CYS A 24 -3.10 -3.88 -1.22
CA CYS A 24 -3.12 -4.83 -2.33
C CYS A 24 -1.80 -5.62 -2.35
N GLY A 25 -1.56 -6.39 -3.40
CA GLY A 25 -0.31 -7.13 -3.55
C GLY A 25 -0.16 -8.32 -2.61
N GLY A 26 1.09 -8.72 -2.38
CA GLY A 26 1.40 -9.94 -1.63
C GLY A 26 0.93 -9.94 -0.19
N LEU A 27 0.99 -8.79 0.48
CA LEU A 27 0.56 -8.68 1.87
C LEU A 27 -0.96 -8.81 2.00
N ALA A 28 -1.72 -8.24 1.06
CA ALA A 28 -3.18 -8.42 1.04
C ALA A 28 -3.53 -9.90 0.81
N ILE A 29 -2.82 -10.59 -0.07
CA ILE A 29 -3.01 -12.02 -0.29
C ILE A 29 -2.75 -12.80 0.99
N ALA A 30 -1.71 -12.44 1.74
CA ALA A 30 -1.36 -13.10 2.99
C ALA A 30 -2.47 -12.94 4.04
N ILE A 31 -3.18 -11.82 4.06
CA ILE A 31 -4.29 -11.58 4.98
C ILE A 31 -5.47 -12.51 4.66
N TYR A 32 -5.77 -12.73 3.38
CA TYR A 32 -6.89 -13.58 2.95
C TYR A 32 -6.56 -15.07 3.00
N ALA A 33 -5.30 -15.44 2.89
CA ALA A 33 -4.88 -16.84 2.79
C ALA A 33 -3.91 -17.19 3.92
N LYS A 34 -2.69 -17.58 3.57
CA LYS A 34 -1.65 -17.89 4.57
C LYS A 34 -0.60 -16.79 4.59
N PRO A 35 -0.10 -16.42 5.77
CA PRO A 35 0.97 -15.44 5.86
C PRO A 35 2.18 -15.86 5.03
N ARG A 36 2.74 -14.90 4.31
CA ARG A 36 3.98 -15.06 3.57
C ARG A 36 5.01 -14.08 4.11
N ALA A 37 6.25 -14.47 4.07
CA ALA A 37 7.33 -13.52 4.31
C ALA A 37 7.35 -12.53 3.13
N THR A 38 7.13 -11.25 3.42
CA THR A 38 7.24 -10.18 2.43
C THR A 38 7.73 -8.93 3.15
N LEU A 39 8.53 -8.14 2.44
CA LEU A 39 9.03 -6.87 2.95
C LEU A 39 8.43 -5.69 2.20
N ASP A 40 7.40 -5.93 1.39
CA ASP A 40 6.78 -4.89 0.57
C ASP A 40 5.34 -4.65 1.03
N ILE A 41 5.00 -3.38 1.17
CA ILE A 41 3.62 -2.93 1.40
C ILE A 41 3.16 -2.28 0.10
N ASP A 42 2.07 -2.78 -0.48
CA ASP A 42 1.49 -2.22 -1.69
C ASP A 42 0.11 -1.68 -1.36
N ILE A 43 -0.11 -0.38 -1.59
CA ILE A 43 -1.42 0.23 -1.38
C ILE A 43 -1.85 1.02 -2.62
N MET A 44 -3.15 0.97 -2.91
CA MET A 44 -3.76 1.79 -3.94
C MET A 44 -4.13 3.15 -3.35
N ILE A 45 -3.91 4.19 -4.12
CA ILE A 45 -4.18 5.59 -3.72
C ILE A 45 -4.85 6.32 -4.88
N ASP A 46 -5.88 7.10 -4.57
CA ASP A 46 -6.46 8.03 -5.54
C ASP A 46 -5.41 9.07 -5.93
N PRO A 47 -5.24 9.38 -7.23
CA PRO A 47 -4.24 10.35 -7.67
C PRO A 47 -4.31 11.70 -6.97
N ALA A 48 -5.49 12.14 -6.58
CA ALA A 48 -5.67 13.41 -5.88
C ALA A 48 -4.98 13.46 -4.53
N PHE A 49 -4.72 12.29 -3.91
CA PHE A 49 -4.11 12.19 -2.58
C PHE A 49 -2.66 11.75 -2.60
N LEU A 50 -2.04 11.66 -3.77
CA LEU A 50 -0.66 11.18 -3.89
C LEU A 50 0.32 12.01 -3.05
N SER A 51 0.27 13.34 -3.17
CA SER A 51 1.19 14.22 -2.44
C SER A 51 1.01 14.11 -0.93
N LYS A 52 -0.24 14.06 -0.46
CA LYS A 52 -0.53 13.91 0.96
C LYS A 52 -0.06 12.56 1.49
N THR A 53 -0.25 11.51 0.70
CA THR A 53 0.19 10.17 1.07
C THR A 53 1.70 10.07 1.18
N LYS A 54 2.41 10.64 0.21
CA LYS A 54 3.88 10.70 0.27
C LYS A 54 4.37 11.42 1.50
N LYS A 55 3.75 12.54 1.84
CA LYS A 55 4.13 13.32 3.02
C LYS A 55 3.89 12.52 4.31
N ALA A 56 2.73 11.87 4.41
CA ALA A 56 2.41 11.04 5.58
C ALA A 56 3.41 9.89 5.73
N ALA A 57 3.74 9.22 4.62
CA ALA A 57 4.72 8.14 4.63
C ALA A 57 6.12 8.63 5.02
N GLN A 58 6.52 9.79 4.54
CA GLN A 58 7.82 10.38 4.89
C GLN A 58 7.92 10.65 6.39
N GLU A 59 6.84 11.07 7.02
CA GLU A 59 6.79 11.28 8.46
C GLU A 59 6.98 9.98 9.25
N LEU A 60 6.70 8.83 8.63
CA LEU A 60 6.91 7.51 9.22
C LEU A 60 8.29 6.91 8.87
N GLY A 61 9.12 7.63 8.15
CA GLY A 61 10.47 7.21 7.81
C GLY A 61 10.67 6.71 6.38
N PHE A 62 9.64 6.69 5.54
CA PHE A 62 9.76 6.32 4.13
C PHE A 62 10.28 7.51 3.33
N THR A 63 11.57 7.80 3.51
CA THR A 63 12.18 9.04 3.01
C THR A 63 12.91 8.89 1.67
N LEU A 64 13.23 7.66 1.26
CA LEU A 64 13.90 7.42 -0.02
C LEU A 64 12.85 7.19 -1.09
N SER A 65 12.83 8.02 -2.12
CA SER A 65 11.89 7.86 -3.22
C SER A 65 12.62 7.51 -4.51
N SER A 66 12.04 6.57 -5.27
CA SER A 66 12.53 6.19 -6.58
C SER A 66 11.77 6.94 -7.67
N ALA A 67 12.29 6.90 -8.89
CA ALA A 67 11.56 7.44 -10.04
C ALA A 67 10.24 6.67 -10.22
N PRO A 68 9.15 7.35 -10.64
CA PRO A 68 7.89 6.66 -10.89
C PRO A 68 8.04 5.57 -11.94
N MET A 69 7.33 4.46 -11.75
CA MET A 69 7.35 3.31 -12.64
C MET A 69 5.99 3.13 -13.30
N GLU A 70 5.98 2.74 -14.57
CA GLU A 70 4.76 2.41 -15.29
C GLU A 70 4.85 1.02 -15.87
N PHE A 71 3.75 0.28 -15.81
CA PHE A 71 3.62 -1.08 -16.33
C PHE A 71 2.34 -1.19 -17.15
N GLN A 72 2.27 -2.20 -18.03
CA GLN A 72 1.06 -2.49 -18.82
C GLN A 72 0.56 -1.26 -19.60
N ASP A 73 1.46 -0.59 -20.31
CA ASP A 73 1.16 0.59 -21.13
C ASP A 73 0.49 1.73 -20.34
N GLY A 74 0.94 1.91 -19.09
CA GLY A 74 0.41 2.97 -18.23
C GLY A 74 -0.81 2.58 -17.41
N ALA A 75 -1.30 1.35 -17.54
CA ALA A 75 -2.43 0.87 -16.73
C ALA A 75 -2.07 0.76 -15.25
N VAL A 76 -0.79 0.53 -14.96
CA VAL A 76 -0.28 0.46 -13.59
C VAL A 76 0.82 1.49 -13.43
N LYS A 77 0.63 2.41 -12.48
CA LYS A 77 1.61 3.46 -12.14
C LYS A 77 1.97 3.31 -10.66
N ILE A 78 3.26 3.23 -10.36
CA ILE A 78 3.76 2.98 -9.01
C ILE A 78 4.75 4.07 -8.62
N HIS A 79 4.56 4.60 -7.42
CA HIS A 79 5.53 5.47 -6.74
C HIS A 79 6.10 4.70 -5.56
N ARG A 80 7.40 4.42 -5.58
CA ARG A 80 8.06 3.63 -4.55
C ARG A 80 8.76 4.52 -3.54
N LEU A 81 8.50 4.25 -2.26
CA LEU A 81 9.18 4.88 -1.14
C LEU A 81 9.83 3.78 -0.30
N THR A 82 11.01 4.05 0.24
CA THR A 82 11.74 3.06 1.03
C THR A 82 12.11 3.64 2.39
N LYS A 83 11.91 2.83 3.42
CA LYS A 83 12.36 3.10 4.77
C LYS A 83 13.52 2.17 5.09
N ILE A 84 14.59 2.73 5.65
CA ILE A 84 15.75 1.95 6.09
C ILE A 84 15.78 1.98 7.61
N ASP A 85 15.81 0.80 8.23
CA ASP A 85 16.02 0.66 9.66
C ASP A 85 17.52 0.77 9.94
N LYS A 86 17.92 1.83 10.61
CA LYS A 86 19.33 2.12 10.88
C LYS A 86 19.97 1.09 11.81
N ASP A 87 19.19 0.48 12.68
CA ASP A 87 19.70 -0.49 13.66
C ASP A 87 19.99 -1.85 13.04
N SER A 88 19.08 -2.32 12.17
CA SER A 88 19.20 -3.65 11.55
C SER A 88 19.71 -3.60 10.11
N GLY A 89 19.65 -2.45 9.45
CA GLY A 89 19.96 -2.31 8.04
C GLY A 89 18.86 -2.84 7.12
N GLU A 90 17.73 -3.23 7.67
CA GLU A 90 16.62 -3.74 6.85
C GLU A 90 15.95 -2.62 6.05
N HIS A 91 15.48 -2.98 4.86
CA HIS A 91 14.74 -2.08 4.00
C HIS A 91 13.28 -2.51 3.93
N LEU A 92 12.37 -1.55 4.09
CA LEU A 92 10.94 -1.76 3.90
C LEU A 92 10.49 -0.91 2.72
N VAL A 93 9.88 -1.55 1.73
CA VAL A 93 9.41 -0.88 0.51
C VAL A 93 7.93 -0.62 0.63
N LEU A 94 7.52 0.61 0.35
CA LEU A 94 6.13 1.02 0.23
C LEU A 94 5.89 1.42 -1.22
N ASP A 95 5.03 0.67 -1.91
CA ASP A 95 4.64 0.97 -3.29
C ASP A 95 3.24 1.59 -3.29
N LEU A 96 3.14 2.80 -3.82
CA LEU A 96 1.88 3.52 -3.98
C LEU A 96 1.39 3.29 -5.41
N LEU A 97 0.35 2.48 -5.56
CA LEU A 97 -0.28 2.21 -6.86
C LEU A 97 -1.34 3.27 -7.10
N ILE A 98 -1.12 4.09 -8.12
CA ILE A 98 -2.05 5.16 -8.46
C ILE A 98 -3.25 4.57 -9.19
N VAL A 99 -4.45 4.89 -8.73
CA VAL A 99 -5.67 4.43 -9.39
C VAL A 99 -5.73 4.99 -10.81
N THR A 100 -5.92 4.12 -11.78
CA THR A 100 -6.10 4.44 -13.20
C THR A 100 -7.46 3.94 -13.65
N PRO A 101 -7.96 4.33 -14.84
CA PRO A 101 -9.23 3.78 -15.33
C PRO A 101 -9.25 2.25 -15.36
N GLU A 102 -8.11 1.62 -15.65
CA GLU A 102 -7.98 0.17 -15.73
C GLU A 102 -8.04 -0.52 -14.35
N THR A 103 -7.62 0.17 -13.29
CA THR A 103 -7.62 -0.38 -11.93
C THR A 103 -8.77 0.15 -11.07
N LYS A 104 -9.61 1.02 -11.62
CA LYS A 104 -10.67 1.69 -10.87
C LYS A 104 -11.66 0.73 -10.25
N LYS A 105 -11.98 -0.38 -10.91
CA LYS A 105 -12.92 -1.35 -10.36
C LYS A 105 -12.39 -1.98 -9.08
N ALA A 106 -11.11 -2.34 -9.04
CA ALA A 106 -10.49 -2.87 -7.83
C ALA A 106 -10.52 -1.84 -6.71
N TRP A 107 -10.28 -0.58 -7.03
CA TRP A 107 -10.36 0.52 -6.08
C TRP A 107 -11.77 0.71 -5.55
N ASP A 108 -12.77 0.77 -6.42
CA ASP A 108 -14.16 1.02 -6.04
C ASP A 108 -14.72 -0.09 -5.14
N ASP A 109 -14.24 -1.32 -5.32
CA ASP A 109 -14.72 -2.50 -4.60
C ASP A 109 -13.91 -2.79 -3.31
N HIS A 110 -12.96 -1.93 -2.93
CA HIS A 110 -12.18 -2.18 -1.72
C HIS A 110 -13.03 -2.11 -0.47
N LEU A 111 -12.64 -2.87 0.56
CA LEU A 111 -13.40 -3.04 1.79
C LEU A 111 -12.58 -2.66 3.00
N THR A 112 -13.30 -2.45 4.11
CA THR A 112 -12.67 -2.32 5.42
C THR A 112 -12.90 -3.60 6.20
N ILE A 113 -11.82 -4.19 6.70
CA ILE A 113 -11.88 -5.39 7.55
C ILE A 113 -11.34 -5.06 8.94
N GLU A 114 -11.74 -5.87 9.92
CA GLU A 114 -11.13 -5.84 11.26
C GLU A 114 -9.84 -6.64 11.22
N TRP A 115 -8.73 -6.02 11.63
CA TRP A 115 -7.44 -6.68 11.61
C TRP A 115 -6.57 -6.16 12.76
N GLU A 116 -6.07 -7.07 13.58
CA GLU A 116 -5.16 -6.73 14.70
C GLU A 116 -5.70 -5.60 15.59
N GLY A 117 -7.01 -5.64 15.88
CA GLY A 117 -7.66 -4.67 16.77
C GLY A 117 -8.00 -3.33 16.14
N GLY A 118 -7.94 -3.20 14.82
CA GLY A 118 -8.29 -1.96 14.15
C GLY A 118 -8.80 -2.18 12.73
N PRO A 119 -9.32 -1.11 12.09
CA PRO A 119 -9.77 -1.22 10.70
C PRO A 119 -8.58 -1.23 9.75
N LEU A 120 -8.67 -2.04 8.70
CA LEU A 120 -7.69 -2.08 7.62
C LEU A 120 -8.46 -2.11 6.30
N LYS A 121 -8.15 -1.19 5.41
CA LYS A 121 -8.77 -1.11 4.09
C LYS A 121 -7.98 -1.97 3.12
N VAL A 122 -8.66 -2.91 2.46
CA VAL A 122 -8.02 -3.88 1.57
C VAL A 122 -8.81 -4.01 0.28
N VAL A 123 -8.10 -4.38 -0.78
CA VAL A 123 -8.72 -4.76 -2.05
C VAL A 123 -9.47 -6.07 -1.83
N SER A 124 -10.65 -6.23 -2.41
CA SER A 124 -11.40 -7.49 -2.32
C SER A 124 -10.62 -8.61 -3.00
N SER A 125 -10.96 -9.88 -2.71
CA SER A 125 -10.32 -11.02 -3.38
C SER A 125 -10.51 -10.97 -4.90
N GLN A 126 -11.67 -10.50 -5.36
CA GLN A 126 -11.91 -10.28 -6.80
C GLN A 126 -11.02 -9.15 -7.34
N GLY A 127 -10.84 -8.07 -6.57
CA GLY A 127 -9.94 -6.98 -6.93
C GLY A 127 -8.50 -7.43 -7.08
N LEU A 128 -8.03 -8.32 -6.20
CA LEU A 128 -6.68 -8.88 -6.30
C LEU A 128 -6.50 -9.69 -7.58
N ILE A 129 -7.52 -10.46 -7.99
CA ILE A 129 -7.50 -11.21 -9.24
C ILE A 129 -7.40 -10.24 -10.44
N LEU A 130 -8.19 -9.16 -10.43
CA LEU A 130 -8.15 -8.16 -11.49
C LEU A 130 -6.78 -7.50 -11.62
N LEU A 131 -6.13 -7.20 -10.49
CA LEU A 131 -4.81 -6.57 -10.49
C LEU A 131 -3.71 -7.51 -11.00
N LYS A 132 -3.90 -8.82 -10.90
CA LYS A 132 -2.96 -9.81 -11.41
C LYS A 132 -3.11 -10.08 -12.91
N SER A 133 -4.22 -9.72 -13.49
CA SER A 133 -4.54 -10.03 -14.90
C SER A 133 -3.71 -9.25 -15.90
#